data_f269562dff3709fa06ddcb99e7b5af1b
#
_entry.id   f269562dff3709fa06ddcb99e7b5af1b
#
_cell.length_a   1.000
_cell.length_b   1.000
_cell.length_c   1.000
_cell.angle_alpha   90.00
_cell.angle_beta   90.00
_cell.angle_gamma   90.00
#
_symmetry.space_group_name_H-M   'P 1'
#
loop_
_entity.id
_entity.type
_entity.pdbx_description
1 polymer ?
#
loop_
_entity_poly.entity_id
_entity_poly.type
_entity_poly.pdbx_seq_one_letter_code
_entity_poly.pdbx_strand_id
1 'polypeptide(L)'
;MIIGLGSVGCYLLDYLVSLGDSQLRLVVVGRNAEKMQMDINIIRTASTIRHQCRSEIKVVDNCDLNDVNSIAAVLEAEKPDFIVNNSSLKFEIMAKQLYVASQRVL
;
A
#
# COMPACT_ATOMS: atom_id res chain seq x y z
N MET A 1 4.25 2.47 2.11
CA MET A 1 3.43 1.26 1.84
C MET A 1 2.04 1.45 2.43
N ILE A 2 1.02 1.18 1.66
CA ILE A 2 -0.38 1.22 2.09
C ILE A 2 -0.90 -0.21 2.10
N ILE A 3 -1.31 -0.69 3.26
CA ILE A 3 -1.89 -2.02 3.41
C ILE A 3 -3.40 -1.89 3.48
N GLY A 4 -4.09 -2.44 2.50
CA GLY A 4 -5.54 -2.35 2.36
C GLY A 4 -5.98 -1.12 1.58
N LEU A 5 -6.57 -1.35 0.42
CA LEU A 5 -7.07 -0.28 -0.46
C LEU A 5 -8.61 -0.30 -0.45
N GLY A 6 -9.19 -0.03 0.73
CA GLY A 6 -10.60 0.24 0.87
C GLY A 6 -10.89 1.73 0.70
N SER A 7 -12.03 2.20 1.21
CA SER A 7 -12.40 3.61 1.08
C SER A 7 -11.34 4.57 1.64
N VAL A 8 -10.85 4.32 2.85
CA VAL A 8 -9.83 5.16 3.48
C VAL A 8 -8.52 5.07 2.73
N GLY A 9 -8.12 3.86 2.32
CA GLY A 9 -6.89 3.65 1.55
C GLY A 9 -6.92 4.37 0.20
N CYS A 10 -8.06 4.37 -0.47
CA CYS A 10 -8.22 5.10 -1.74
C CYS A 10 -8.11 6.62 -1.54
N TYR A 11 -8.71 7.17 -0.49
CA TYR A 11 -8.56 8.60 -0.17
C TYR A 11 -7.12 8.96 0.12
N LEU A 12 -6.42 8.14 0.89
CA LEU A 12 -5.01 8.36 1.19
C LEU A 12 -4.16 8.30 -0.08
N LEU A 13 -4.40 7.31 -0.94
CA LEU A 13 -3.67 7.16 -2.19
C LEU A 13 -3.91 8.36 -3.11
N ASP A 14 -5.17 8.79 -3.26
CA ASP A 14 -5.52 9.97 -4.05
C ASP A 14 -4.80 11.22 -3.54
N TYR A 15 -4.78 11.42 -2.24
CA TYR A 15 -4.07 12.54 -1.63
C TYR A 15 -2.57 12.50 -1.94
N LEU A 16 -1.94 11.35 -1.73
CA LEU A 16 -0.49 11.21 -1.95
C LEU A 16 -0.12 11.40 -3.43
N VAL A 17 -0.92 10.85 -4.33
CA VAL A 17 -0.70 11.03 -5.78
C VAL A 17 -0.90 12.50 -6.18
N SER A 18 -1.83 13.21 -5.55
CA SER A 18 -2.08 14.62 -5.83
C SER A 18 -0.94 15.55 -5.45
N LEU A 19 -0.04 15.12 -4.58
CA LEU A 19 1.16 15.89 -4.23
C LEU A 19 2.13 16.06 -5.39
N GLY A 20 2.04 15.20 -6.42
CA GLY A 20 2.88 15.30 -7.61
C GLY A 20 4.37 15.08 -7.37
N ASP A 21 4.72 14.37 -6.30
CA ASP A 21 6.11 14.11 -5.93
C ASP A 21 6.67 12.93 -6.71
N SER A 22 7.62 13.19 -7.60
CA SER A 22 8.26 12.16 -8.43
C SER A 22 9.18 11.22 -7.64
N GLN A 23 9.59 11.60 -6.44
CA GLN A 23 10.43 10.76 -5.58
C GLN A 23 9.61 9.85 -4.66
N LEU A 24 8.30 10.10 -4.58
CA LEU A 24 7.41 9.27 -3.78
C LEU A 24 7.11 7.96 -4.51
N ARG A 25 7.49 6.86 -3.89
CA ARG A 25 7.18 5.52 -4.37
C ARG A 25 6.10 4.91 -3.47
N LEU A 26 4.99 4.55 -4.06
CA LEU A 26 3.84 4.01 -3.36
C LEU A 26 3.73 2.52 -3.61
N VAL A 27 3.64 1.73 -2.54
CA VAL A 27 3.41 0.28 -2.60
C VAL A 27 2.06 0.01 -1.96
N VAL A 28 1.16 -0.60 -2.72
CA VAL A 28 -0.20 -0.92 -2.27
C VAL A 28 -0.32 -2.43 -2.11
N VAL A 29 -0.66 -2.87 -0.91
CA VAL A 29 -0.78 -4.28 -0.56
C VAL A 29 -2.23 -4.63 -0.27
N GLY A 30 -2.74 -5.67 -0.89
CA GLY A 30 -4.11 -6.13 -0.69
C GLY A 30 -4.35 -7.49 -1.31
N ARG A 31 -5.62 -7.95 -1.28
CA ARG A 31 -6.00 -9.30 -1.71
C ARG A 31 -6.55 -9.38 -3.13
N ASN A 32 -7.14 -8.30 -3.63
CA ASN A 32 -7.82 -8.31 -4.92
C ASN A 32 -7.10 -7.41 -5.90
N ALA A 33 -6.24 -8.01 -6.73
CA ALA A 33 -5.42 -7.30 -7.70
C ALA A 33 -6.26 -6.51 -8.72
N GLU A 34 -7.33 -7.10 -9.23
CA GLU A 34 -8.18 -6.43 -10.24
C GLU A 34 -8.84 -5.19 -9.68
N LYS A 35 -9.44 -5.31 -8.49
CA LYS A 35 -10.10 -4.17 -7.84
C LYS A 35 -9.09 -3.08 -7.49
N MET A 36 -7.94 -3.44 -6.95
CA MET A 36 -6.89 -2.48 -6.62
C MET A 36 -6.39 -1.77 -7.86
N GLN A 37 -6.15 -2.50 -8.94
CA GLN A 37 -5.66 -1.92 -10.19
C GLN A 37 -6.69 -0.98 -10.81
N MET A 38 -7.97 -1.32 -10.73
CA MET A 38 -9.05 -0.46 -11.21
C MET A 38 -9.11 0.84 -10.40
N ASP A 39 -9.09 0.75 -9.07
CA ASP A 39 -9.10 1.92 -8.20
C ASP A 39 -7.87 2.83 -8.44
N ILE A 40 -6.71 2.23 -8.61
CA ILE A 40 -5.47 2.95 -8.90
C ILE A 40 -5.57 3.65 -10.26
N ASN A 41 -6.11 2.99 -11.27
CA ASN A 41 -6.27 3.57 -12.61
C ASN A 41 -7.22 4.78 -12.58
N ILE A 42 -8.30 4.70 -11.81
CA ILE A 42 -9.24 5.81 -11.63
C ILE A 42 -8.52 6.99 -10.96
N ILE A 43 -7.80 6.74 -9.90
CA ILE A 43 -7.06 7.77 -9.15
C ILE A 43 -5.98 8.41 -10.05
N ARG A 44 -5.23 7.61 -10.80
CA ARG A 44 -4.23 8.12 -11.74
C ARG A 44 -4.85 9.01 -12.80
N THR A 45 -5.94 8.56 -13.40
CA THR A 45 -6.63 9.32 -14.44
C THR A 45 -7.12 10.64 -13.91
N ALA A 46 -7.76 10.65 -12.75
CA ALA A 46 -8.22 11.87 -12.10
C ALA A 46 -7.05 12.82 -11.76
N SER A 47 -5.97 12.27 -11.27
CA SER A 47 -4.76 13.06 -10.94
C SER A 47 -4.11 13.64 -12.20
N THR A 48 -4.07 12.88 -13.30
CA THR A 48 -3.52 13.35 -14.57
C THR A 48 -4.32 14.50 -15.16
N ILE A 49 -5.64 14.48 -14.98
CA ILE A 49 -6.53 15.58 -15.43
C ILE A 49 -6.29 16.84 -14.59
N ARG A 50 -6.16 16.68 -13.26
CA ARG A 50 -5.99 17.81 -12.33
C ARG A 50 -4.53 18.26 -12.24
N HIS A 51 -3.62 17.30 -12.17
CA HIS A 51 -2.18 17.49 -11.98
C HIS A 51 -1.44 16.34 -12.67
N GLN A 52 -0.14 16.44 -12.82
CA GLN A 52 0.64 15.30 -13.30
C GLN A 52 0.86 14.28 -12.20
N CYS A 53 0.45 13.03 -12.44
CA CYS A 53 0.81 11.91 -11.57
C CYS A 53 2.27 11.52 -11.85
N ARG A 54 3.16 11.81 -10.91
CA ARG A 54 4.60 11.52 -11.05
C ARG A 54 5.07 10.38 -10.15
N SER A 55 4.23 9.96 -9.20
CA SER A 55 4.58 8.91 -8.25
C SER A 55 4.53 7.54 -8.90
N GLU A 56 5.50 6.69 -8.57
CA GLU A 56 5.46 5.27 -8.92
C GLU A 56 4.48 4.55 -7.99
N ILE A 57 3.61 3.72 -8.55
CA ILE A 57 2.65 2.92 -7.77
C ILE A 57 2.84 1.46 -8.13
N LYS A 58 3.19 0.64 -7.12
CA LYS A 58 3.35 -0.80 -7.26
C LYS A 58 2.26 -1.53 -6.48
N VAL A 59 1.67 -2.55 -7.09
CA VAL A 59 0.65 -3.39 -6.46
C VAL A 59 1.29 -4.71 -6.01
N VAL A 60 1.03 -5.09 -4.76
CA VAL A 60 1.39 -6.39 -4.21
C VAL A 60 0.10 -7.09 -3.78
N ASP A 61 -0.28 -8.15 -4.48
CA ASP A 61 -1.56 -8.83 -4.30
C ASP A 61 -1.46 -10.20 -3.65
N ASN A 62 -0.27 -10.72 -3.47
CA ASN A 62 -0.02 -12.08 -3.00
C ASN A 62 0.48 -12.13 -1.55
N CYS A 63 0.28 -11.07 -0.78
CA CYS A 63 0.68 -11.01 0.62
C CYS A 63 -0.45 -11.51 1.52
N ASP A 64 -0.22 -12.61 2.22
CA ASP A 64 -1.14 -13.10 3.24
C ASP A 64 -0.89 -12.34 4.56
N LEU A 65 -1.83 -11.48 4.93
CA LEU A 65 -1.71 -10.65 6.13
C LEU A 65 -1.84 -11.45 7.43
N ASN A 66 -2.27 -12.71 7.36
CA ASN A 66 -2.30 -13.61 8.52
C ASN A 66 -0.99 -14.39 8.70
N ASP A 67 -0.08 -14.28 7.74
CA ASP A 67 1.21 -14.97 7.77
C ASP A 67 2.35 -13.95 7.92
N VAL A 68 3.04 -14.02 9.07
CA VAL A 68 4.19 -13.16 9.36
C VAL A 68 5.29 -13.31 8.32
N ASN A 69 5.52 -14.53 7.82
CA ASN A 69 6.56 -14.77 6.82
C ASN A 69 6.24 -14.06 5.50
N SER A 70 4.98 -14.05 5.10
CA SER A 70 4.52 -13.36 3.89
C SER A 70 4.73 -11.85 4.02
N ILE A 71 4.36 -11.27 5.17
CA ILE A 71 4.57 -9.84 5.45
C ILE A 71 6.06 -9.51 5.46
N ALA A 72 6.87 -10.31 6.13
CA ALA A 72 8.32 -10.10 6.21
C ALA A 72 8.97 -10.12 4.82
N ALA A 73 8.55 -11.03 3.94
CA ALA A 73 9.04 -11.10 2.57
C ALA A 73 8.75 -9.82 1.79
N VAL A 74 7.54 -9.27 1.94
CA VAL A 74 7.16 -8.01 1.28
C VAL A 74 7.96 -6.84 1.84
N LEU A 75 8.13 -6.76 3.16
CA LEU A 75 8.92 -5.70 3.79
C LEU A 75 10.38 -5.74 3.35
N GLU A 76 10.95 -6.92 3.24
CA GLU A 76 12.33 -7.09 2.77
C GLU A 76 12.48 -6.71 1.30
N ALA A 77 11.53 -7.09 0.45
CA ALA A 77 11.56 -6.79 -0.97
C ALA A 77 11.36 -5.29 -1.25
N GLU A 78 10.43 -4.65 -0.56
CA GLU A 78 10.02 -3.27 -0.84
C GLU A 78 10.72 -2.22 0.02
N LYS A 79 11.19 -2.59 1.19
CA LYS A 79 11.89 -1.71 2.15
C LYS A 79 11.20 -0.37 2.35
N PRO A 80 9.93 -0.36 2.78
CA PRO A 80 9.20 0.88 2.94
C PRO A 80 9.75 1.73 4.07
N ASP A 81 9.74 3.05 3.89
CA ASP A 81 10.08 4.00 4.95
C ASP A 81 8.91 4.20 5.92
N PHE A 82 7.68 4.12 5.38
CA PHE A 82 6.45 4.29 6.15
C PHE A 82 5.43 3.23 5.76
N ILE A 83 4.69 2.76 6.75
CA ILE A 83 3.62 1.78 6.56
C ILE A 83 2.33 2.35 7.15
N VAL A 84 1.28 2.42 6.33
CA VAL A 84 -0.07 2.79 6.78
C VAL A 84 -0.96 1.57 6.64
N ASN A 85 -1.51 1.10 7.76
CA ASN A 85 -2.40 -0.06 7.78
C ASN A 85 -3.86 0.37 7.75
N ASN A 86 -4.53 0.11 6.63
CA ASN A 86 -5.97 0.30 6.45
C ASN A 86 -6.67 -1.03 6.17
N SER A 87 -6.05 -2.15 6.57
CA SER A 87 -6.63 -3.47 6.34
C SER A 87 -7.89 -3.69 7.20
N SER A 88 -8.74 -4.63 6.76
CA SER A 88 -9.93 -5.05 7.49
C SER A 88 -9.62 -5.97 8.67
N LEU A 89 -8.38 -6.40 8.84
CA LEU A 89 -7.97 -7.19 10.00
C LEU A 89 -8.08 -6.34 11.27
N LYS A 90 -8.38 -6.99 12.38
CA LYS A 90 -8.39 -6.32 13.68
C LYS A 90 -7.04 -5.66 13.92
N PHE A 91 -7.07 -4.43 14.38
CA PHE A 91 -5.88 -3.62 14.62
C PHE A 91 -4.81 -4.36 15.43
N GLU A 92 -5.21 -5.03 16.51
CA GLU A 92 -4.27 -5.75 17.37
C GLU A 92 -3.52 -6.85 16.64
N ILE A 93 -4.24 -7.64 15.80
CA ILE A 93 -3.64 -8.72 15.03
C ILE A 93 -2.65 -8.16 14.02
N MET A 94 -3.06 -7.15 13.28
CA MET A 94 -2.22 -6.58 12.23
C MET A 94 -0.99 -5.86 12.80
N ALA A 95 -1.17 -5.11 13.89
CA ALA A 95 -0.06 -4.43 14.56
C ALA A 95 0.98 -5.43 15.06
N LYS A 96 0.54 -6.55 15.65
CA LYS A 96 1.41 -7.61 16.11
C LYS A 96 2.16 -8.27 14.96
N GLN A 97 1.46 -8.57 13.87
CA GLN A 97 2.08 -9.17 12.69
C GLN A 97 3.13 -8.25 12.06
N LEU A 98 2.84 -6.98 11.92
CA LEU A 98 3.77 -5.99 11.39
C LEU A 98 5.00 -5.83 12.30
N TYR A 99 4.78 -5.79 13.61
CA TYR A 99 5.88 -5.68 14.56
C TYR A 99 6.85 -6.87 14.45
N VAL A 100 6.31 -8.10 14.48
CA VAL A 100 7.13 -9.30 14.37
C VAL A 100 7.84 -9.37 13.03
N ALA A 101 7.15 -9.05 11.94
CA ALA A 101 7.74 -9.05 10.61
C ALA A 101 8.87 -8.02 10.48
N SER A 102 8.68 -6.82 11.02
CA SER A 102 9.70 -5.77 10.97
C SER A 102 10.96 -6.14 11.75
N GLN A 103 10.82 -6.87 12.86
CA GLN A 103 11.98 -7.35 13.63
C GLN A 103 12.85 -8.34 12.85
N ARG A 104 12.25 -9.09 11.91
CA ARG A 104 12.99 -10.04 11.06
C ARG A 104 13.77 -9.35 9.94
N VAL A 105 13.31 -8.20 9.50
CA VAL A 105 13.84 -7.48 8.33
C VAL A 105 14.83 -6.40 8.73
N LEU A 106 14.58 -5.79 9.86
CA LEU A 106 15.46 -4.76 10.44
C LEU A 106 16.49 -5.40 11.35
#